data_70c6736c0497b70b61b98b4840aaa630
#
_entry.id   70c6736c0497b70b61b98b4840aaa630
#
_cell.length_a   1.000
_cell.length_b   1.000
_cell.length_c   1.000
_cell.angle_alpha   90.00
_cell.angle_beta   90.00
_cell.angle_gamma   90.00
#
_symmetry.space_group_name_H-M   'P 1'
#
loop_
_entity.id
_entity.type
_entity.pdbx_description
1 polymer ?
#
loop_
_entity_poly.entity_id
_entity_poly.type
_entity_poly.pdbx_seq_one_letter_code
_entity_poly.pdbx_strand_id
1 'polypeptide(L)'
;MSRTRRLILLATLVLVVFVLAVPSSIRVLTDWWWFREIGYQIVFVRQLVTRGDLFLGTFALTAVLLQLNLSLAQRGIVINPIVVRVGPSTPQLDVSRAVRRLSPWVVVVIAFLVGVTANAFWDVALMATHATAFGVTDPVFSRDVGFYVFTLPALSAVLSWLFAVALITLLLVLLVYTLRGDVIVRPRAIRIEPTAAVHIAAVLATLFLVSAVQLWIVDSADLLYSTTGPLVGASYTDLHATLPALRVCAVLAVAAAAVVVVGAVRDRLPRYALIAVGGYAVVAVLGRGAVPALMQKFVVAPTELTRETPYLRAHIAATRTAWGLDSVEVRTLVAEAPLTGADLRTNAPTIENVRLLERDPLLQTFGQLQEIRTYYDFVSVDDDRYWIDGRYRQVLLSPRELNPASLPTRTFINEHLTFTHGMGLTLAPVNEVTPEGLPVLFVKDLPPVSTVSVKVTRPQIYYGELDDDYVFVGTRQREFDYPSGEQDIYSAYRGTGGVRIEGLWRRLLLAARFGTTNVLFSQDITPDSRALYNREIMGRAAKALPFLTFDPDPYLVVAADGTL
;
A
#
# COMPACT_ATOMS: atom_id res chain seq x y z
N MET A 1 -43.82 12.79 -3.86
CA MET A 1 -43.55 11.66 -2.95
C MET A 1 -44.40 11.79 -1.71
N SER A 2 -45.12 10.73 -1.34
CA SER A 2 -45.88 10.71 -0.09
C SER A 2 -44.97 10.87 1.12
N ARG A 3 -45.49 11.41 2.23
CA ARG A 3 -44.73 11.56 3.50
C ARG A 3 -44.11 10.25 3.96
N THR A 4 -44.80 9.13 3.77
CA THR A 4 -44.37 7.77 4.07
C THR A 4 -43.13 7.36 3.25
N ARG A 5 -43.10 7.62 1.93
CA ARG A 5 -41.91 7.29 1.09
C ARG A 5 -40.68 8.10 1.47
N ARG A 6 -40.85 9.36 1.90
CA ARG A 6 -39.73 10.18 2.41
C ARG A 6 -39.18 9.62 3.72
N LEU A 7 -40.03 9.18 4.62
CA LEU A 7 -39.64 8.57 5.89
C LEU A 7 -38.90 7.23 5.68
N ILE A 8 -39.40 6.40 4.77
CA ILE A 8 -38.71 5.13 4.42
C ILE A 8 -37.33 5.41 3.83
N LEU A 9 -37.20 6.34 2.89
CA LEU A 9 -35.88 6.69 2.31
C LEU A 9 -34.92 7.27 3.35
N LEU A 10 -35.41 8.11 4.26
CA LEU A 10 -34.62 8.66 5.35
C LEU A 10 -34.17 7.53 6.32
N ALA A 11 -35.07 6.65 6.69
CA ALA A 11 -34.77 5.52 7.55
C ALA A 11 -33.75 4.57 6.89
N THR A 12 -33.90 4.28 5.59
CA THR A 12 -32.93 3.48 4.83
C THR A 12 -31.56 4.15 4.77
N LEU A 13 -31.52 5.45 4.52
CA LEU A 13 -30.27 6.21 4.50
C LEU A 13 -29.57 6.19 5.87
N VAL A 14 -30.33 6.45 6.95
CA VAL A 14 -29.81 6.38 8.33
C VAL A 14 -29.31 4.98 8.65
N LEU A 15 -30.02 3.93 8.25
CA LEU A 15 -29.60 2.55 8.44
C LEU A 15 -28.30 2.25 7.69
N VAL A 16 -28.17 2.65 6.43
CA VAL A 16 -26.96 2.46 5.63
C VAL A 16 -25.77 3.19 6.26
N VAL A 17 -25.96 4.46 6.66
CA VAL A 17 -24.93 5.23 7.35
C VAL A 17 -24.54 4.55 8.67
N PHE A 18 -25.50 4.06 9.44
CA PHE A 18 -25.26 3.35 10.70
C PHE A 18 -24.45 2.05 10.47
N VAL A 19 -24.85 1.22 9.50
CA VAL A 19 -24.17 -0.04 9.18
C VAL A 19 -22.74 0.18 8.70
N LEU A 20 -22.46 1.27 8.00
CA LEU A 20 -21.10 1.58 7.52
C LEU A 20 -20.26 2.33 8.55
N ALA A 21 -20.85 3.26 9.28
CA ALA A 21 -20.12 4.13 10.20
C ALA A 21 -19.76 3.47 11.53
N VAL A 22 -20.63 2.61 12.08
CA VAL A 22 -20.41 2.01 13.39
C VAL A 22 -19.21 1.06 13.40
N PRO A 23 -19.07 0.08 12.47
CA PRO A 23 -17.89 -0.78 12.44
C PRO A 23 -16.59 0.00 12.22
N SER A 24 -16.62 1.02 11.35
CA SER A 24 -15.47 1.88 11.09
C SER A 24 -15.07 2.67 12.34
N SER A 25 -16.03 3.22 13.08
CA SER A 25 -15.79 3.95 14.32
C SER A 25 -15.21 3.05 15.42
N ILE A 26 -15.69 1.80 15.53
CA ILE A 26 -15.16 0.81 16.46
C ILE A 26 -13.70 0.53 16.16
N ARG A 27 -13.35 0.30 14.88
CA ARG A 27 -11.97 0.08 14.45
C ARG A 27 -11.08 1.28 14.77
N VAL A 28 -11.52 2.49 14.43
CA VAL A 28 -10.77 3.73 14.71
C VAL A 28 -10.48 3.88 16.20
N LEU A 29 -11.48 3.66 17.09
CA LEU A 29 -11.31 3.79 18.53
C LEU A 29 -10.38 2.72 19.10
N THR A 30 -10.55 1.47 18.68
CA THR A 30 -9.73 0.36 19.16
C THR A 30 -8.30 0.44 18.61
N ASP A 31 -8.11 0.89 17.38
CA ASP A 31 -6.79 1.15 16.82
C ASP A 31 -6.10 2.32 17.53
N TRP A 32 -6.84 3.38 17.89
CA TRP A 32 -6.29 4.46 18.70
C TRP A 32 -5.77 3.99 20.07
N TRP A 33 -6.49 3.06 20.74
CA TRP A 33 -6.00 2.48 22.00
C TRP A 33 -4.72 1.67 21.78
N TRP A 34 -4.66 0.91 20.70
CA TRP A 34 -3.47 0.14 20.35
C TRP A 34 -2.26 1.03 20.03
N PHE A 35 -2.45 2.08 19.21
CA PHE A 35 -1.38 3.03 18.92
C PHE A 35 -0.90 3.80 20.17
N ARG A 36 -1.81 4.06 21.10
CA ARG A 36 -1.47 4.67 22.38
C ARG A 36 -0.67 3.70 23.26
N GLU A 37 -1.01 2.44 23.26
CA GLU A 37 -0.32 1.39 24.00
C GLU A 37 1.11 1.22 23.53
N ILE A 38 1.36 1.17 22.22
CA ILE A 38 2.71 1.04 21.64
C ILE A 38 3.49 2.36 21.60
N GLY A 39 2.92 3.49 22.06
CA GLY A 39 3.58 4.81 22.07
C GLY A 39 3.58 5.56 20.73
N TYR A 40 2.96 5.03 19.68
CA TYR A 40 2.92 5.62 18.33
C TYR A 40 1.61 6.35 17.99
N GLN A 41 0.89 6.83 18.99
CA GLN A 41 -0.40 7.53 18.77
C GLN A 41 -0.30 8.71 17.78
N ILE A 42 0.85 9.38 17.71
CA ILE A 42 1.07 10.52 16.81
C ILE A 42 1.00 10.08 15.34
N VAL A 43 1.48 8.87 15.02
CA VAL A 43 1.41 8.30 13.66
C VAL A 43 -0.05 8.12 13.26
N PHE A 44 -0.85 7.51 14.13
CA PHE A 44 -2.27 7.28 13.90
C PHE A 44 -3.05 8.58 13.71
N VAL A 45 -2.86 9.54 14.63
CA VAL A 45 -3.57 10.84 14.56
C VAL A 45 -3.17 11.60 13.30
N ARG A 46 -1.88 11.65 12.96
CA ARG A 46 -1.39 12.33 11.76
C ARG A 46 -1.97 11.69 10.48
N GLN A 47 -1.98 10.36 10.41
CA GLN A 47 -2.61 9.63 9.31
C GLN A 47 -4.11 9.93 9.19
N LEU A 48 -4.84 9.91 10.31
CA LEU A 48 -6.28 10.16 10.33
C LEU A 48 -6.62 11.60 9.93
N VAL A 49 -5.88 12.57 10.45
CA VAL A 49 -6.05 14.00 10.12
C VAL A 49 -5.74 14.24 8.64
N THR A 50 -4.62 13.75 8.14
CA THR A 50 -4.24 13.92 6.71
C THR A 50 -5.29 13.30 5.78
N ARG A 51 -5.81 12.12 6.11
CA ARG A 51 -6.91 11.50 5.34
C ARG A 51 -8.17 12.35 5.38
N GLY A 52 -8.51 12.89 6.54
CA GLY A 52 -9.64 13.81 6.71
C GLY A 52 -9.49 15.09 5.89
N ASP A 53 -8.33 15.72 5.93
CA ASP A 53 -8.03 16.94 5.19
C ASP A 53 -8.06 16.70 3.67
N LEU A 54 -7.48 15.60 3.20
CA LEU A 54 -7.54 15.22 1.79
C LEU A 54 -8.96 14.95 1.33
N PHE A 55 -9.75 14.21 2.12
CA PHE A 55 -11.15 13.96 1.83
C PHE A 55 -11.92 15.26 1.73
N LEU A 56 -11.87 16.11 2.76
CA LEU A 56 -12.64 17.36 2.83
C LEU A 56 -12.22 18.35 1.75
N GLY A 57 -10.91 18.51 1.54
CA GLY A 57 -10.36 19.41 0.52
C GLY A 57 -10.77 18.97 -0.89
N THR A 58 -10.55 17.70 -1.22
CA THR A 58 -10.89 17.14 -2.53
C THR A 58 -12.39 17.11 -2.76
N PHE A 59 -13.19 16.75 -1.75
CA PHE A 59 -14.65 16.81 -1.80
C PHE A 59 -15.13 18.24 -2.09
N ALA A 60 -14.67 19.22 -1.31
CA ALA A 60 -15.11 20.61 -1.44
C ALA A 60 -14.72 21.20 -2.81
N LEU A 61 -13.47 21.01 -3.23
CA LEU A 61 -13.00 21.51 -4.53
C LEU A 61 -13.73 20.85 -5.69
N THR A 62 -13.91 19.52 -5.65
CA THR A 62 -14.68 18.80 -6.68
C THR A 62 -16.13 19.26 -6.72
N ALA A 63 -16.78 19.40 -5.56
CA ALA A 63 -18.16 19.88 -5.48
C ALA A 63 -18.32 21.30 -6.05
N VAL A 64 -17.41 22.21 -5.71
CA VAL A 64 -17.41 23.58 -6.23
C VAL A 64 -17.22 23.59 -7.75
N LEU A 65 -16.20 22.88 -8.27
CA LEU A 65 -15.93 22.84 -9.70
C LEU A 65 -17.12 22.27 -10.50
N LEU A 66 -17.68 21.13 -10.06
CA LEU A 66 -18.81 20.51 -10.72
C LEU A 66 -20.07 21.40 -10.62
N GLN A 67 -20.35 21.95 -9.43
CA GLN A 67 -21.55 22.79 -9.22
C GLN A 67 -21.49 24.08 -10.03
N LEU A 68 -20.32 24.74 -10.13
CA LEU A 68 -20.13 25.94 -10.95
C LEU A 68 -20.43 25.64 -12.43
N ASN A 69 -19.82 24.58 -12.99
CA ASN A 69 -20.00 24.21 -14.38
C ASN A 69 -21.45 23.78 -14.69
N LEU A 70 -22.07 22.98 -13.80
CA LEU A 70 -23.49 22.61 -13.96
C LEU A 70 -24.41 23.80 -13.83
N SER A 71 -24.14 24.75 -12.92
CA SER A 71 -24.90 25.98 -12.79
C SER A 71 -24.84 26.83 -14.07
N LEU A 72 -23.65 26.94 -14.67
CA LEU A 72 -23.45 27.59 -15.96
C LEU A 72 -24.26 26.89 -17.07
N ALA A 73 -24.17 25.58 -17.17
CA ALA A 73 -24.89 24.78 -18.15
C ALA A 73 -26.42 24.87 -17.98
N GLN A 74 -26.90 25.09 -16.75
CA GLN A 74 -28.33 25.17 -16.43
C GLN A 74 -28.96 26.57 -16.57
N ARG A 75 -28.17 27.63 -16.75
CA ARG A 75 -28.66 29.02 -16.79
C ARG A 75 -29.76 29.25 -17.85
N GLY A 76 -29.75 28.56 -18.98
CA GLY A 76 -30.74 28.66 -20.04
C GLY A 76 -31.99 27.77 -19.88
N ILE A 77 -32.10 26.95 -18.83
CA ILE A 77 -33.24 26.03 -18.64
C ILE A 77 -34.58 26.78 -18.48
N VAL A 78 -34.57 28.01 -17.98
CA VAL A 78 -35.79 28.84 -17.83
C VAL A 78 -36.35 29.25 -19.19
N ILE A 79 -35.49 29.50 -20.17
CA ILE A 79 -35.85 29.94 -21.52
C ILE A 79 -36.17 28.72 -22.42
N ASN A 80 -35.35 27.67 -22.34
CA ASN A 80 -35.51 26.44 -23.09
C ASN A 80 -35.72 25.27 -22.10
N PRO A 81 -36.96 24.92 -21.74
CA PRO A 81 -37.20 23.83 -20.80
C PRO A 81 -36.82 22.48 -21.39
N ILE A 82 -36.32 21.58 -20.52
CA ILE A 82 -35.96 20.21 -20.88
C ILE A 82 -37.24 19.38 -21.00
N VAL A 83 -37.61 19.04 -22.24
CA VAL A 83 -38.81 18.28 -22.55
C VAL A 83 -38.44 16.91 -23.12
N VAL A 84 -38.88 15.85 -22.45
CA VAL A 84 -38.63 14.46 -22.87
C VAL A 84 -39.93 13.88 -23.43
N ARG A 85 -39.89 13.31 -24.66
CA ARG A 85 -40.95 12.51 -25.26
C ARG A 85 -40.61 11.03 -25.13
N VAL A 86 -41.45 10.27 -24.46
CA VAL A 86 -41.26 8.84 -24.25
C VAL A 86 -41.82 8.01 -25.43
N GLY A 87 -42.65 8.61 -26.28
CA GLY A 87 -43.24 7.99 -27.47
C GLY A 87 -44.04 8.98 -28.33
N PRO A 88 -44.46 8.61 -29.57
CA PRO A 88 -45.13 9.51 -30.48
C PRO A 88 -46.47 10.05 -29.96
N SER A 89 -47.16 9.31 -29.10
CA SER A 89 -48.47 9.63 -28.53
C SER A 89 -48.48 10.04 -27.05
N THR A 90 -47.27 10.10 -26.42
CA THR A 90 -47.19 10.46 -25.00
C THR A 90 -47.08 11.98 -24.80
N PRO A 91 -47.69 12.54 -23.72
CA PRO A 91 -47.52 13.95 -23.40
C PRO A 91 -46.07 14.30 -23.11
N GLN A 92 -45.69 15.51 -23.50
CA GLN A 92 -44.36 16.06 -23.24
C GLN A 92 -44.18 16.27 -21.75
N LEU A 93 -43.12 15.66 -21.16
CA LEU A 93 -42.80 15.81 -19.75
C LEU A 93 -41.68 16.86 -19.59
N ASP A 94 -41.98 17.97 -18.91
CA ASP A 94 -40.95 18.93 -18.51
C ASP A 94 -40.17 18.39 -17.31
N VAL A 95 -38.95 17.94 -17.56
CA VAL A 95 -38.02 17.40 -16.54
C VAL A 95 -37.05 18.46 -15.99
N SER A 96 -37.18 19.72 -16.40
CA SER A 96 -36.30 20.83 -16.00
C SER A 96 -36.18 20.98 -14.49
N ARG A 97 -37.35 20.86 -13.79
CA ARG A 97 -37.36 20.93 -12.32
C ARG A 97 -36.64 19.75 -11.68
N ALA A 98 -36.74 18.56 -12.27
CA ALA A 98 -36.09 17.38 -11.77
C ALA A 98 -34.56 17.51 -11.94
N VAL A 99 -34.09 17.93 -13.12
CA VAL A 99 -32.64 18.15 -13.37
C VAL A 99 -32.09 19.18 -12.40
N ARG A 100 -32.73 20.33 -12.22
CA ARG A 100 -32.24 21.35 -11.27
C ARG A 100 -32.26 20.91 -9.81
N ARG A 101 -33.23 20.07 -9.40
CA ARG A 101 -33.30 19.54 -8.03
C ARG A 101 -32.34 18.39 -7.76
N LEU A 102 -32.07 17.58 -8.78
CA LEU A 102 -31.18 16.40 -8.63
C LEU A 102 -29.72 16.73 -8.83
N SER A 103 -29.38 17.74 -9.64
CA SER A 103 -27.99 18.08 -9.95
C SER A 103 -27.10 18.33 -8.71
N PRO A 104 -27.53 19.05 -7.64
CA PRO A 104 -26.69 19.20 -6.46
C PRO A 104 -26.41 17.87 -5.76
N TRP A 105 -27.39 16.96 -5.75
CA TRP A 105 -27.21 15.63 -5.16
C TRP A 105 -26.23 14.75 -5.97
N VAL A 106 -26.32 14.82 -7.30
CA VAL A 106 -25.35 14.15 -8.20
C VAL A 106 -23.95 14.68 -7.95
N VAL A 107 -23.81 16.01 -7.81
CA VAL A 107 -22.52 16.64 -7.47
C VAL A 107 -22.00 16.16 -6.13
N VAL A 108 -22.85 16.14 -5.10
CA VAL A 108 -22.45 15.67 -3.76
C VAL A 108 -21.99 14.22 -3.79
N VAL A 109 -22.73 13.34 -4.49
CA VAL A 109 -22.36 11.91 -4.60
C VAL A 109 -21.02 11.75 -5.32
N ILE A 110 -20.84 12.42 -6.46
CA ILE A 110 -19.59 12.32 -7.23
C ILE A 110 -18.42 12.91 -6.42
N ALA A 111 -18.61 14.09 -5.83
CA ALA A 111 -17.57 14.71 -5.01
C ALA A 111 -17.21 13.85 -3.78
N PHE A 112 -18.19 13.20 -3.16
CA PHE A 112 -17.97 12.24 -2.07
C PHE A 112 -17.12 11.05 -2.53
N LEU A 113 -17.46 10.43 -3.64
CA LEU A 113 -16.70 9.31 -4.20
C LEU A 113 -15.26 9.71 -4.54
N VAL A 114 -15.07 10.86 -5.18
CA VAL A 114 -13.76 11.41 -5.49
C VAL A 114 -12.98 11.74 -4.20
N GLY A 115 -13.63 12.30 -3.19
CA GLY A 115 -13.03 12.55 -1.88
C GLY A 115 -12.58 11.26 -1.18
N VAL A 116 -13.38 10.19 -1.27
CA VAL A 116 -13.01 8.88 -0.71
C VAL A 116 -11.76 8.32 -1.39
N THR A 117 -11.62 8.43 -2.72
CA THR A 117 -10.41 7.97 -3.43
C THR A 117 -9.16 8.76 -3.04
N ALA A 118 -9.30 10.03 -2.67
CA ALA A 118 -8.17 10.86 -2.22
C ALA A 118 -7.52 10.35 -0.92
N ASN A 119 -8.24 9.59 -0.10
CA ASN A 119 -7.69 9.00 1.12
C ASN A 119 -6.52 8.03 0.87
N ALA A 120 -6.42 7.44 -0.32
CA ALA A 120 -5.33 6.55 -0.68
C ALA A 120 -3.98 7.27 -0.83
N PHE A 121 -3.98 8.59 -0.99
CA PHE A 121 -2.78 9.42 -1.23
C PHE A 121 -2.29 10.17 0.02
N TRP A 122 -2.64 9.71 1.21
CA TRP A 122 -2.27 10.36 2.47
C TRP A 122 -0.76 10.36 2.73
N ASP A 123 -0.08 9.28 2.38
CA ASP A 123 1.37 9.12 2.45
C ASP A 123 2.09 10.02 1.44
N VAL A 124 1.62 10.03 0.20
CA VAL A 124 2.12 10.92 -0.85
C VAL A 124 2.00 12.39 -0.44
N ALA A 125 0.88 12.78 0.17
CA ALA A 125 0.67 14.15 0.65
C ALA A 125 1.62 14.50 1.80
N LEU A 126 1.83 13.59 2.76
CA LEU A 126 2.78 13.81 3.85
C LEU A 126 4.22 13.88 3.34
N MET A 127 4.63 12.99 2.44
CA MET A 127 5.95 13.02 1.82
C MET A 127 6.18 14.35 1.07
N ALA A 128 5.22 14.80 0.28
CA ALA A 128 5.33 16.04 -0.47
C ALA A 128 5.47 17.28 0.43
N THR A 129 4.75 17.31 1.58
CA THR A 129 4.82 18.44 2.52
C THR A 129 6.11 18.45 3.36
N HIS A 130 6.85 17.33 3.39
CA HIS A 130 8.13 17.19 4.09
C HIS A 130 9.28 16.90 3.11
N ALA A 131 9.14 17.34 1.86
CA ALA A 131 10.14 17.12 0.82
C ALA A 131 11.50 17.71 1.23
N THR A 132 12.55 16.92 1.05
CA THR A 132 13.94 17.32 1.29
C THR A 132 14.79 17.03 0.05
N ALA A 133 15.82 17.82 -0.19
CA ALA A 133 16.77 17.56 -1.25
C ALA A 133 17.77 16.47 -0.82
N PHE A 134 18.06 15.54 -1.71
CA PHE A 134 19.10 14.53 -1.51
C PHE A 134 20.51 15.04 -1.86
N GLY A 135 20.60 16.17 -2.59
CA GLY A 135 21.88 16.72 -3.06
C GLY A 135 22.51 15.94 -4.21
N VAL A 136 21.78 14.96 -4.77
CA VAL A 136 22.18 14.17 -5.92
C VAL A 136 21.17 14.36 -7.03
N THR A 137 21.65 14.60 -8.25
CA THR A 137 20.80 14.85 -9.42
C THR A 137 20.80 13.64 -10.35
N ASP A 138 19.64 13.37 -10.99
CA ASP A 138 19.56 12.37 -12.03
C ASP A 138 20.31 12.80 -13.30
N PRO A 139 20.89 11.86 -14.05
CA PRO A 139 21.70 12.17 -15.23
C PRO A 139 20.87 12.53 -16.48
N VAL A 140 19.53 12.34 -16.47
CA VAL A 140 18.66 12.55 -17.64
C VAL A 140 18.07 13.96 -17.65
N PHE A 141 17.45 14.37 -16.53
CA PHE A 141 16.75 15.65 -16.39
C PHE A 141 17.49 16.65 -15.50
N SER A 142 18.60 16.23 -14.87
CA SER A 142 19.39 17.05 -13.94
C SER A 142 18.57 17.61 -12.77
N ARG A 143 17.56 16.86 -12.32
CA ARG A 143 16.74 17.19 -11.14
C ARG A 143 17.23 16.44 -9.92
N ASP A 144 17.09 17.05 -8.75
CA ASP A 144 17.37 16.39 -7.48
C ASP A 144 16.50 15.15 -7.32
N VAL A 145 17.08 14.06 -6.80
CA VAL A 145 16.39 12.78 -6.56
C VAL A 145 15.16 12.96 -5.67
N GLY A 146 15.21 13.91 -4.70
CA GLY A 146 14.07 14.24 -3.85
C GLY A 146 12.83 14.72 -4.62
N PHE A 147 13.00 15.31 -5.81
CA PHE A 147 11.86 15.64 -6.67
C PHE A 147 11.07 14.40 -7.07
N TYR A 148 11.74 13.33 -7.45
CA TYR A 148 11.10 12.07 -7.90
C TYR A 148 10.45 11.31 -6.75
N VAL A 149 11.06 11.37 -5.57
CA VAL A 149 10.55 10.66 -4.38
C VAL A 149 9.36 11.39 -3.76
N PHE A 150 9.44 12.72 -3.64
CA PHE A 150 8.47 13.49 -2.85
C PHE A 150 7.47 14.28 -3.70
N THR A 151 7.95 14.97 -4.73
CA THR A 151 7.13 15.98 -5.45
C THR A 151 6.38 15.36 -6.63
N LEU A 152 7.03 14.50 -7.40
CA LEU A 152 6.47 13.91 -8.61
C LEU A 152 5.21 13.08 -8.34
N PRO A 153 5.14 12.19 -7.32
CA PRO A 153 3.93 11.44 -7.01
C PRO A 153 2.74 12.33 -6.63
N ALA A 154 2.99 13.40 -5.86
CA ALA A 154 1.96 14.36 -5.49
C ALA A 154 1.44 15.15 -6.69
N LEU A 155 2.35 15.59 -7.57
CA LEU A 155 1.99 16.28 -8.81
C LEU A 155 1.16 15.38 -9.73
N SER A 156 1.56 14.12 -9.88
CA SER A 156 0.83 13.10 -10.63
C SER A 156 -0.59 12.92 -10.08
N ALA A 157 -0.75 12.79 -8.76
CA ALA A 157 -2.04 12.65 -8.11
C ALA A 157 -2.96 13.86 -8.37
N VAL A 158 -2.41 15.08 -8.23
CA VAL A 158 -3.16 16.33 -8.48
C VAL A 158 -3.58 16.46 -9.94
N LEU A 159 -2.69 16.19 -10.89
CA LEU A 159 -3.01 16.26 -12.33
C LEU A 159 -4.03 15.19 -12.73
N SER A 160 -3.91 13.97 -12.21
CA SER A 160 -4.87 12.90 -12.43
C SER A 160 -6.26 13.25 -11.89
N TRP A 161 -6.32 13.85 -10.70
CA TRP A 161 -7.56 14.35 -10.11
C TRP A 161 -8.17 15.46 -10.97
N LEU A 162 -7.37 16.46 -11.40
CA LEU A 162 -7.83 17.54 -12.29
C LEU A 162 -8.38 17.00 -13.60
N PHE A 163 -7.68 16.05 -14.21
CA PHE A 163 -8.12 15.40 -15.44
C PHE A 163 -9.45 14.67 -15.25
N ALA A 164 -9.57 13.88 -14.19
CA ALA A 164 -10.78 13.13 -13.87
C ALA A 164 -11.98 14.08 -13.64
N VAL A 165 -11.80 15.13 -12.85
CA VAL A 165 -12.86 16.14 -12.58
C VAL A 165 -13.25 16.88 -13.85
N ALA A 166 -12.28 17.27 -14.70
CA ALA A 166 -12.56 17.92 -15.98
C ALA A 166 -13.31 16.98 -16.94
N LEU A 167 -12.93 15.70 -16.98
CA LEU A 167 -13.64 14.69 -17.80
C LEU A 167 -15.08 14.46 -17.31
N ILE A 168 -15.29 14.30 -16.00
CA ILE A 168 -16.62 14.19 -15.40
C ILE A 168 -17.44 15.45 -15.69
N THR A 169 -16.82 16.63 -15.55
CA THR A 169 -17.45 17.92 -15.91
C THR A 169 -17.90 17.92 -17.37
N LEU A 170 -17.04 17.53 -18.28
CA LEU A 170 -17.36 17.46 -19.72
C LEU A 170 -18.59 16.57 -19.98
N LEU A 171 -18.60 15.37 -19.39
CA LEU A 171 -19.70 14.41 -19.55
C LEU A 171 -21.04 14.97 -19.00
N LEU A 172 -21.01 15.57 -17.82
CA LEU A 172 -22.19 16.14 -17.19
C LEU A 172 -22.72 17.38 -17.95
N VAL A 173 -21.80 18.24 -18.40
CA VAL A 173 -22.15 19.44 -19.19
C VAL A 173 -22.71 19.03 -20.56
N LEU A 174 -22.11 18.06 -21.24
CA LEU A 174 -22.63 17.50 -22.49
C LEU A 174 -24.03 16.89 -22.30
N LEU A 175 -24.23 16.15 -21.21
CA LEU A 175 -25.54 15.58 -20.88
C LEU A 175 -26.59 16.67 -20.72
N VAL A 176 -26.32 17.73 -19.93
CA VAL A 176 -27.24 18.82 -19.71
C VAL A 176 -27.56 19.56 -21.00
N TYR A 177 -26.55 19.89 -21.84
CA TYR A 177 -26.78 20.59 -23.10
C TYR A 177 -27.51 19.71 -24.14
N THR A 178 -27.26 18.39 -24.14
CA THR A 178 -28.02 17.47 -25.00
C THR A 178 -29.50 17.40 -24.57
N LEU A 179 -29.77 17.30 -23.26
CA LEU A 179 -31.14 17.30 -22.73
C LEU A 179 -31.87 18.62 -22.99
N ARG A 180 -31.17 19.75 -23.03
CA ARG A 180 -31.73 21.07 -23.38
C ARG A 180 -31.97 21.24 -24.88
N GLY A 181 -31.40 20.38 -25.73
CA GLY A 181 -31.44 20.53 -27.17
C GLY A 181 -30.42 21.54 -27.74
N ASP A 182 -29.46 22.03 -26.91
CA ASP A 182 -28.38 22.89 -27.37
C ASP A 182 -27.31 22.09 -28.10
N VAL A 183 -27.20 20.78 -27.84
CA VAL A 183 -26.40 19.80 -28.58
C VAL A 183 -27.35 18.83 -29.27
N ILE A 184 -27.42 18.89 -30.59
CA ILE A 184 -28.26 18.02 -31.43
C ILE A 184 -27.37 17.14 -32.29
N VAL A 185 -27.44 15.82 -32.05
CA VAL A 185 -26.73 14.83 -32.85
C VAL A 185 -27.66 14.29 -33.95
N ARG A 186 -27.33 14.53 -35.20
CA ARG A 186 -28.02 13.98 -36.39
C ARG A 186 -27.06 13.03 -37.14
N PRO A 187 -27.55 12.10 -37.97
CA PRO A 187 -26.72 11.10 -38.65
C PRO A 187 -25.52 11.66 -39.45
N ARG A 188 -25.59 12.91 -39.90
CA ARG A 188 -24.53 13.55 -40.70
C ARG A 188 -24.05 14.90 -40.17
N ALA A 189 -24.57 15.38 -39.06
CA ALA A 189 -24.21 16.69 -38.48
C ALA A 189 -24.45 16.75 -36.98
N ILE A 190 -23.51 17.36 -36.27
CA ILE A 190 -23.67 17.75 -34.86
C ILE A 190 -23.80 19.26 -34.84
N ARG A 191 -24.91 19.75 -34.33
CA ARG A 191 -25.16 21.19 -34.11
C ARG A 191 -25.00 21.49 -32.62
N ILE A 192 -24.24 22.51 -32.28
CA ILE A 192 -24.02 22.97 -30.91
C ILE A 192 -24.32 24.48 -30.90
N GLU A 193 -25.14 24.92 -29.94
CA GLU A 193 -25.42 26.32 -29.74
C GLU A 193 -24.18 27.10 -29.32
N PRO A 194 -23.95 28.36 -29.76
CA PRO A 194 -22.70 29.08 -29.50
C PRO A 194 -22.30 29.16 -28.04
N THR A 195 -23.24 29.42 -27.13
CA THR A 195 -22.98 29.47 -25.67
C THR A 195 -22.53 28.11 -25.10
N ALA A 196 -23.15 27.04 -25.54
CA ALA A 196 -22.76 25.67 -25.18
C ALA A 196 -21.40 25.30 -25.79
N ALA A 197 -21.14 25.74 -27.02
CA ALA A 197 -19.87 25.51 -27.72
C ALA A 197 -18.69 26.11 -26.97
N VAL A 198 -18.79 27.36 -26.51
CA VAL A 198 -17.74 28.03 -25.73
C VAL A 198 -17.46 27.29 -24.42
N HIS A 199 -18.51 26.89 -23.69
CA HIS A 199 -18.34 26.17 -22.43
C HIS A 199 -17.72 24.78 -22.62
N ILE A 200 -18.23 23.99 -23.59
CA ILE A 200 -17.68 22.66 -23.92
C ILE A 200 -16.21 22.80 -24.38
N ALA A 201 -15.92 23.81 -25.20
CA ALA A 201 -14.57 24.07 -25.66
C ALA A 201 -13.61 24.42 -24.51
N ALA A 202 -14.06 25.22 -23.53
CA ALA A 202 -13.25 25.58 -22.37
C ALA A 202 -12.90 24.33 -21.52
N VAL A 203 -13.88 23.46 -21.27
CA VAL A 203 -13.64 22.22 -20.50
C VAL A 203 -12.74 21.25 -21.30
N LEU A 204 -12.96 21.11 -22.60
CA LEU A 204 -12.13 20.25 -23.47
C LEU A 204 -10.70 20.79 -23.60
N ALA A 205 -10.54 22.11 -23.70
CA ALA A 205 -9.23 22.74 -23.69
C ALA A 205 -8.50 22.52 -22.36
N THR A 206 -9.21 22.57 -21.23
CA THR A 206 -8.65 22.25 -19.90
C THR A 206 -8.13 20.81 -19.85
N LEU A 207 -8.87 19.83 -20.40
CA LEU A 207 -8.40 18.45 -20.50
C LEU A 207 -7.09 18.33 -21.30
N PHE A 208 -7.00 19.00 -22.44
CA PHE A 208 -5.78 19.00 -23.25
C PHE A 208 -4.61 19.68 -22.53
N LEU A 209 -4.84 20.80 -21.84
CA LEU A 209 -3.78 21.50 -21.09
C LEU A 209 -3.29 20.68 -19.90
N VAL A 210 -4.19 20.04 -19.14
CA VAL A 210 -3.80 19.13 -18.07
C VAL A 210 -2.99 17.96 -18.62
N SER A 211 -3.44 17.35 -19.74
CA SER A 211 -2.70 16.30 -20.43
C SER A 211 -1.31 16.76 -20.90
N ALA A 212 -1.19 17.99 -21.40
CA ALA A 212 0.10 18.53 -21.81
C ALA A 212 1.10 18.63 -20.65
N VAL A 213 0.64 19.11 -19.50
CA VAL A 213 1.47 19.18 -18.28
C VAL A 213 1.83 17.78 -17.77
N GLN A 214 0.86 16.86 -17.76
CA GLN A 214 1.08 15.46 -17.40
C GLN A 214 2.19 14.83 -18.25
N LEU A 215 2.08 14.91 -19.59
CA LEU A 215 3.05 14.38 -20.55
C LEU A 215 4.44 15.00 -20.40
N TRP A 216 4.48 16.32 -20.21
CA TRP A 216 5.74 17.05 -20.15
C TRP A 216 6.52 16.84 -18.87
N ILE A 217 5.85 16.71 -17.75
CA ILE A 217 6.49 16.63 -16.42
C ILE A 217 6.45 15.19 -15.90
N VAL A 218 5.26 14.61 -15.77
CA VAL A 218 5.07 13.31 -15.08
C VAL A 218 5.46 12.16 -15.97
N ASP A 219 4.79 11.99 -17.12
CA ASP A 219 5.05 10.86 -18.03
C ASP A 219 6.51 10.86 -18.53
N SER A 220 7.12 12.05 -18.71
CA SER A 220 8.53 12.15 -19.08
C SER A 220 9.45 11.72 -17.94
N ALA A 221 9.15 12.09 -16.70
CA ALA A 221 9.94 11.70 -15.53
C ALA A 221 9.76 10.21 -15.19
N ASP A 222 8.57 9.64 -15.44
CA ASP A 222 8.27 8.23 -15.23
C ASP A 222 9.13 7.30 -16.11
N LEU A 223 9.77 7.81 -17.16
CA LEU A 223 10.73 7.04 -17.94
C LEU A 223 11.94 6.56 -17.13
N LEU A 224 12.26 7.22 -16.01
CA LEU A 224 13.28 6.74 -15.07
C LEU A 224 12.88 5.44 -14.34
N TYR A 225 11.59 5.09 -14.37
CA TYR A 225 11.04 3.84 -13.84
C TYR A 225 10.62 2.86 -14.94
N SER A 226 11.02 3.12 -16.20
CA SER A 226 10.68 2.28 -17.35
C SER A 226 11.21 0.86 -17.19
N THR A 227 10.45 -0.11 -17.69
CA THR A 227 10.83 -1.54 -17.76
C THR A 227 11.01 -2.00 -19.21
N THR A 228 11.15 -1.09 -20.14
CA THR A 228 11.27 -1.39 -21.58
C THR A 228 12.65 -1.92 -21.94
N GLY A 229 13.69 -1.46 -21.26
CA GLY A 229 15.08 -1.90 -21.45
C GLY A 229 15.46 -3.16 -20.67
N PRO A 230 16.74 -3.53 -20.68
CA PRO A 230 17.26 -4.71 -19.97
C PRO A 230 17.23 -4.56 -18.45
N LEU A 231 17.12 -3.34 -17.92
CA LEU A 231 17.03 -3.01 -16.50
C LEU A 231 15.87 -2.04 -16.25
N VAL A 232 15.44 -1.95 -15.00
CA VAL A 232 14.47 -0.90 -14.59
C VAL A 232 15.18 0.45 -14.64
N GLY A 233 14.67 1.36 -15.47
CA GLY A 233 15.24 2.68 -15.67
C GLY A 233 15.10 3.16 -17.12
N ALA A 234 15.55 4.39 -17.41
CA ALA A 234 15.50 4.95 -18.74
C ALA A 234 16.46 4.21 -19.70
N SER A 235 15.92 3.60 -20.73
CA SER A 235 16.65 2.90 -21.79
C SER A 235 16.99 3.81 -22.98
N TYR A 236 17.75 3.28 -23.93
CA TYR A 236 18.01 3.98 -25.19
C TYR A 236 16.70 4.33 -25.91
N THR A 237 15.78 3.39 -26.02
CA THR A 237 14.46 3.59 -26.63
C THR A 237 13.67 4.67 -25.92
N ASP A 238 13.71 4.70 -24.60
CA ASP A 238 12.97 5.68 -23.81
C ASP A 238 13.44 7.11 -24.09
N LEU A 239 14.74 7.34 -24.13
CA LEU A 239 15.29 8.69 -24.33
C LEU A 239 15.30 9.15 -25.79
N HIS A 240 15.40 8.22 -26.77
CA HIS A 240 15.52 8.57 -28.19
C HIS A 240 14.22 8.44 -28.99
N ALA A 241 13.22 7.71 -28.46
CA ALA A 241 11.93 7.55 -29.11
C ALA A 241 10.78 8.02 -28.21
N THR A 242 10.65 7.46 -27.00
CA THR A 242 9.50 7.73 -26.12
C THR A 242 9.49 9.16 -25.62
N LEU A 243 10.59 9.68 -25.10
CA LEU A 243 10.68 11.05 -24.58
C LEU A 243 10.41 12.12 -25.66
N PRO A 244 11.02 12.06 -26.85
CA PRO A 244 10.65 12.97 -27.95
C PRO A 244 9.17 12.88 -28.33
N ALA A 245 8.61 11.66 -28.40
CA ALA A 245 7.19 11.46 -28.68
C ALA A 245 6.27 12.08 -27.61
N LEU A 246 6.61 11.93 -26.33
CA LEU A 246 5.87 12.56 -25.22
C LEU A 246 5.89 14.09 -25.32
N ARG A 247 7.05 14.68 -25.64
CA ARG A 247 7.20 16.13 -25.83
C ARG A 247 6.38 16.64 -27.03
N VAL A 248 6.41 15.91 -28.15
CA VAL A 248 5.59 16.23 -29.32
C VAL A 248 4.10 16.13 -28.97
N CYS A 249 3.67 15.06 -28.29
CA CYS A 249 2.29 14.91 -27.82
C CYS A 249 1.87 16.06 -26.88
N ALA A 250 2.74 16.50 -25.97
CA ALA A 250 2.45 17.61 -25.08
C ALA A 250 2.24 18.94 -25.84
N VAL A 251 3.11 19.24 -26.81
CA VAL A 251 2.94 20.41 -27.69
C VAL A 251 1.66 20.33 -28.51
N LEU A 252 1.37 19.15 -29.07
CA LEU A 252 0.13 18.91 -29.82
C LEU A 252 -1.12 19.01 -28.94
N ALA A 253 -1.04 18.62 -27.67
CA ALA A 253 -2.16 18.82 -26.74
C ALA A 253 -2.44 20.31 -26.51
N VAL A 254 -1.41 21.16 -26.38
CA VAL A 254 -1.58 22.61 -26.32
C VAL A 254 -2.18 23.16 -27.63
N ALA A 255 -1.68 22.70 -28.77
CA ALA A 255 -2.24 23.07 -30.09
C ALA A 255 -3.70 22.61 -30.23
N ALA A 256 -4.04 21.40 -29.78
CA ALA A 256 -5.41 20.87 -29.77
C ALA A 256 -6.34 21.71 -28.90
N ALA A 257 -5.88 22.16 -27.73
CA ALA A 257 -6.63 23.11 -26.89
C ALA A 257 -6.94 24.42 -27.65
N ALA A 258 -5.95 24.98 -28.32
CA ALA A 258 -6.14 26.19 -29.13
C ALA A 258 -7.11 25.95 -30.30
N VAL A 259 -6.99 24.82 -31.01
CA VAL A 259 -7.87 24.41 -32.13
C VAL A 259 -9.33 24.31 -31.67
N VAL A 260 -9.58 23.73 -30.51
CA VAL A 260 -10.92 23.58 -29.93
C VAL A 260 -11.52 24.96 -29.60
N VAL A 261 -10.74 25.86 -28.99
CA VAL A 261 -11.18 27.24 -28.69
C VAL A 261 -11.49 28.01 -29.96
N VAL A 262 -10.64 27.95 -31.00
CA VAL A 262 -10.89 28.55 -32.31
C VAL A 262 -12.15 27.96 -32.96
N GLY A 263 -12.37 26.66 -32.79
CA GLY A 263 -13.59 25.99 -33.28
C GLY A 263 -14.88 26.53 -32.65
N ALA A 264 -14.84 26.85 -31.36
CA ALA A 264 -15.97 27.47 -30.66
C ALA A 264 -16.23 28.92 -31.14
N VAL A 265 -15.17 29.73 -31.27
CA VAL A 265 -15.26 31.12 -31.76
C VAL A 265 -15.79 31.20 -33.20
N ARG A 266 -15.51 30.17 -34.03
CA ARG A 266 -15.97 30.10 -35.42
C ARG A 266 -17.30 29.37 -35.62
N ASP A 267 -18.01 29.04 -34.54
CA ASP A 267 -19.27 28.26 -34.55
C ASP A 267 -19.14 26.90 -35.30
N ARG A 268 -17.97 26.30 -35.26
CA ARG A 268 -17.64 25.03 -35.95
C ARG A 268 -17.01 24.01 -34.98
N LEU A 269 -17.32 24.10 -33.67
CA LEU A 269 -16.74 23.26 -32.63
C LEU A 269 -16.73 21.76 -32.96
N PRO A 270 -17.80 21.12 -33.47
CA PRO A 270 -17.78 19.67 -33.70
C PRO A 270 -16.69 19.23 -34.66
N ARG A 271 -16.48 19.98 -35.75
CA ARG A 271 -15.42 19.70 -36.73
C ARG A 271 -14.03 19.88 -36.17
N TYR A 272 -13.81 20.98 -35.44
CA TYR A 272 -12.51 21.30 -34.83
C TYR A 272 -12.19 20.36 -33.67
N ALA A 273 -13.16 19.97 -32.86
CA ALA A 273 -13.01 18.98 -31.81
C ALA A 273 -12.65 17.59 -32.37
N LEU A 274 -13.31 17.18 -33.47
CA LEU A 274 -12.96 15.92 -34.16
C LEU A 274 -11.52 15.93 -34.67
N ILE A 275 -11.06 17.04 -35.26
CA ILE A 275 -9.69 17.21 -35.73
C ILE A 275 -8.71 17.19 -34.57
N ALA A 276 -9.01 17.93 -33.49
CA ALA A 276 -8.16 18.01 -32.31
C ALA A 276 -8.03 16.65 -31.60
N VAL A 277 -9.17 16.02 -31.26
CA VAL A 277 -9.19 14.73 -30.55
C VAL A 277 -8.67 13.61 -31.44
N GLY A 278 -9.16 13.51 -32.69
CA GLY A 278 -8.74 12.45 -33.62
C GLY A 278 -7.29 12.59 -34.02
N GLY A 279 -6.84 13.80 -34.38
CA GLY A 279 -5.44 14.06 -34.73
C GLY A 279 -4.49 13.79 -33.56
N TYR A 280 -4.84 14.27 -32.35
CA TYR A 280 -4.09 13.97 -31.15
C TYR A 280 -4.01 12.47 -30.86
N ALA A 281 -5.15 11.76 -30.94
CA ALA A 281 -5.20 10.32 -30.69
C ALA A 281 -4.32 9.53 -31.67
N VAL A 282 -4.36 9.87 -32.96
CA VAL A 282 -3.49 9.21 -33.98
C VAL A 282 -2.01 9.41 -33.63
N VAL A 283 -1.60 10.66 -33.33
CA VAL A 283 -0.19 10.94 -33.03
C VAL A 283 0.22 10.30 -31.70
N ALA A 284 -0.67 10.30 -30.71
CA ALA A 284 -0.40 9.66 -29.41
C ALA A 284 -0.20 8.14 -29.56
N VAL A 285 -1.06 7.46 -30.33
CA VAL A 285 -0.95 6.01 -30.58
C VAL A 285 0.32 5.69 -31.38
N LEU A 286 0.59 6.43 -32.44
CA LEU A 286 1.78 6.20 -33.26
C LEU A 286 3.07 6.56 -32.50
N GLY A 287 3.10 7.72 -31.85
CA GLY A 287 4.29 8.23 -31.18
C GLY A 287 4.66 7.45 -29.91
N ARG A 288 3.67 7.07 -29.09
CA ARG A 288 3.91 6.34 -27.83
C ARG A 288 3.94 4.82 -28.00
N GLY A 289 3.38 4.29 -29.08
CA GLY A 289 3.33 2.85 -29.34
C GLY A 289 4.24 2.43 -30.50
N ALA A 290 3.93 2.82 -31.72
CA ALA A 290 4.62 2.31 -32.89
C ALA A 290 6.08 2.75 -32.98
N VAL A 291 6.38 4.03 -32.76
CA VAL A 291 7.76 4.57 -32.89
C VAL A 291 8.73 3.92 -31.89
N PRO A 292 8.44 3.83 -30.57
CA PRO A 292 9.30 3.11 -29.63
C PRO A 292 9.44 1.62 -29.96
N ALA A 293 8.36 0.95 -30.35
CA ALA A 293 8.40 -0.47 -30.72
C ALA A 293 9.29 -0.75 -31.95
N LEU A 294 9.21 0.12 -32.95
CA LEU A 294 10.08 0.02 -34.14
C LEU A 294 11.54 0.32 -33.77
N MET A 295 11.78 1.34 -32.95
CA MET A 295 13.12 1.68 -32.47
C MET A 295 13.72 0.48 -31.72
N GLN A 296 12.99 -0.09 -30.79
CA GLN A 296 13.44 -1.24 -29.99
C GLN A 296 13.78 -2.43 -30.90
N LYS A 297 12.86 -2.78 -31.83
CA LYS A 297 13.02 -3.96 -32.67
C LYS A 297 14.13 -3.85 -33.70
N PHE A 298 14.26 -2.71 -34.36
CA PHE A 298 15.14 -2.57 -35.55
C PHE A 298 16.46 -1.84 -35.26
N VAL A 299 16.52 -1.04 -34.19
CA VAL A 299 17.72 -0.25 -33.84
C VAL A 299 18.41 -0.76 -32.59
N VAL A 300 17.65 -1.05 -31.54
CA VAL A 300 18.25 -1.45 -30.25
C VAL A 300 18.54 -2.93 -30.22
N ALA A 301 17.56 -3.80 -30.45
CA ALA A 301 17.72 -5.24 -30.32
C ALA A 301 18.91 -5.84 -31.12
N PRO A 302 19.23 -5.39 -32.35
CA PRO A 302 20.39 -5.92 -33.09
C PRO A 302 21.75 -5.50 -32.49
N THR A 303 21.81 -4.41 -31.73
CA THR A 303 23.05 -3.81 -31.18
C THR A 303 22.87 -3.40 -29.71
N GLU A 304 22.10 -4.17 -28.95
CA GLU A 304 21.59 -3.82 -27.62
C GLU A 304 22.71 -3.41 -26.66
N LEU A 305 23.73 -4.25 -26.50
CA LEU A 305 24.84 -3.97 -25.60
C LEU A 305 25.52 -2.62 -25.90
N THR A 306 25.75 -2.32 -27.17
CA THR A 306 26.40 -1.06 -27.57
C THR A 306 25.52 0.14 -27.28
N ARG A 307 24.21 0.03 -27.54
CA ARG A 307 23.25 1.11 -27.35
C ARG A 307 22.93 1.34 -25.87
N GLU A 308 22.79 0.25 -25.09
CA GLU A 308 22.40 0.33 -23.68
C GLU A 308 23.59 0.55 -22.73
N THR A 309 24.86 0.34 -23.16
CA THR A 309 26.05 0.49 -22.30
C THR A 309 26.09 1.82 -21.52
N PRO A 310 25.80 3.02 -22.08
CA PRO A 310 25.83 4.26 -21.30
C PRO A 310 24.79 4.26 -20.17
N TYR A 311 23.60 3.72 -20.41
CA TYR A 311 22.51 3.67 -19.44
C TYR A 311 22.78 2.62 -18.36
N LEU A 312 23.31 1.46 -18.75
CA LEU A 312 23.78 0.42 -17.82
C LEU A 312 24.84 0.96 -16.86
N ARG A 313 25.81 1.72 -17.37
CA ARG A 313 26.84 2.34 -16.52
C ARG A 313 26.25 3.34 -15.51
N ALA A 314 25.33 4.20 -15.96
CA ALA A 314 24.65 5.15 -15.07
C ALA A 314 23.83 4.41 -14.01
N HIS A 315 23.12 3.36 -14.39
CA HIS A 315 22.34 2.54 -13.48
C HIS A 315 23.21 1.82 -12.45
N ILE A 316 24.32 1.19 -12.88
CA ILE A 316 25.29 0.54 -11.99
C ILE A 316 25.87 1.56 -10.99
N ALA A 317 26.25 2.74 -11.46
CA ALA A 317 26.79 3.79 -10.57
C ALA A 317 25.74 4.23 -9.54
N ALA A 318 24.50 4.51 -9.96
CA ALA A 318 23.42 4.88 -9.05
C ALA A 318 23.11 3.77 -8.02
N THR A 319 23.07 2.52 -8.45
CA THR A 319 22.87 1.36 -7.56
C THR A 319 24.00 1.23 -6.54
N ARG A 320 25.25 1.33 -6.98
CA ARG A 320 26.40 1.27 -6.08
C ARG A 320 26.33 2.35 -5.00
N THR A 321 26.05 3.58 -5.39
CA THR A 321 25.91 4.72 -4.45
C THR A 321 24.74 4.50 -3.51
N ALA A 322 23.57 4.09 -4.02
CA ALA A 322 22.35 3.89 -3.21
C ALA A 322 22.53 2.79 -2.14
N TRP A 323 23.27 1.73 -2.45
CA TRP A 323 23.54 0.62 -1.53
C TRP A 323 24.86 0.75 -0.77
N GLY A 324 25.58 1.86 -0.90
CA GLY A 324 26.88 2.06 -0.25
C GLY A 324 27.98 1.12 -0.75
N LEU A 325 27.82 0.50 -1.92
CA LEU A 325 28.78 -0.46 -2.49
C LEU A 325 30.07 0.21 -2.98
N ASP A 326 30.10 1.54 -3.06
CA ASP A 326 31.32 2.30 -3.41
C ASP A 326 32.40 2.18 -2.32
N SER A 327 32.03 1.81 -1.10
CA SER A 327 32.95 1.54 0.01
C SER A 327 33.52 0.11 0.01
N VAL A 328 33.06 -0.76 -0.89
CA VAL A 328 33.53 -2.16 -0.98
C VAL A 328 34.94 -2.21 -1.58
N GLU A 329 35.87 -2.72 -0.80
CA GLU A 329 37.25 -2.95 -1.24
C GLU A 329 37.34 -4.21 -2.12
N VAL A 330 37.74 -4.04 -3.37
CA VAL A 330 37.95 -5.15 -4.30
C VAL A 330 39.40 -5.61 -4.21
N ARG A 331 39.60 -6.86 -3.79
CA ARG A 331 40.93 -7.48 -3.72
C ARG A 331 41.03 -8.59 -4.76
N THR A 332 42.15 -8.62 -5.48
CA THR A 332 42.46 -9.73 -6.39
C THR A 332 42.95 -10.93 -5.59
N LEU A 333 42.23 -12.03 -5.68
CA LEU A 333 42.66 -13.30 -5.07
C LEU A 333 43.48 -14.11 -6.08
N VAL A 334 44.70 -14.52 -5.69
CA VAL A 334 45.51 -15.48 -6.44
C VAL A 334 45.09 -16.87 -5.98
N ALA A 335 44.27 -17.56 -6.77
CA ALA A 335 43.68 -18.85 -6.41
C ALA A 335 44.67 -20.04 -6.39
N GLU A 336 45.90 -19.84 -6.85
CA GLU A 336 46.90 -20.91 -6.99
C GLU A 336 47.81 -21.08 -5.76
N ALA A 337 47.66 -20.27 -4.72
CA ALA A 337 48.43 -20.40 -3.50
C ALA A 337 48.01 -21.66 -2.72
N PRO A 338 48.96 -22.56 -2.36
CA PRO A 338 48.61 -23.73 -1.57
C PRO A 338 48.12 -23.31 -0.17
N LEU A 339 47.01 -23.88 0.26
CA LEU A 339 46.46 -23.65 1.60
C LEU A 339 47.39 -24.27 2.65
N THR A 340 47.86 -23.47 3.60
CA THR A 340 48.74 -23.92 4.67
C THR A 340 48.01 -24.08 6.00
N GLY A 341 48.58 -24.86 6.94
CA GLY A 341 48.02 -24.95 8.30
C GLY A 341 48.06 -23.61 9.07
N ALA A 342 48.90 -22.66 8.66
CA ALA A 342 48.92 -21.31 9.20
C ALA A 342 47.67 -20.51 8.72
N ASP A 343 47.32 -20.64 7.44
CA ASP A 343 46.14 -19.98 6.87
C ASP A 343 44.84 -20.48 7.53
N LEU A 344 44.78 -21.79 7.81
CA LEU A 344 43.62 -22.36 8.53
C LEU A 344 43.47 -21.75 9.93
N ARG A 345 44.58 -21.59 10.66
CA ARG A 345 44.52 -20.96 12.01
C ARG A 345 44.18 -19.48 11.97
N THR A 346 44.76 -18.77 11.01
CA THR A 346 44.48 -17.31 10.84
C THR A 346 43.03 -17.07 10.46
N ASN A 347 42.43 -17.95 9.67
CA ASN A 347 41.04 -17.86 9.20
C ASN A 347 40.09 -18.77 10.02
N ALA A 348 40.46 -19.15 11.25
CA ALA A 348 39.61 -19.99 12.10
C ALA A 348 38.18 -19.48 12.24
N PRO A 349 37.92 -18.16 12.43
CA PRO A 349 36.54 -17.66 12.51
C PRO A 349 35.70 -17.91 11.25
N THR A 350 36.31 -17.95 10.07
CA THR A 350 35.62 -18.31 8.82
C THR A 350 35.35 -19.82 8.77
N ILE A 351 36.38 -20.64 9.07
CA ILE A 351 36.29 -22.10 8.98
C ILE A 351 35.33 -22.67 10.01
N GLU A 352 35.34 -22.12 11.23
CA GLU A 352 34.43 -22.51 12.32
C GLU A 352 32.96 -22.09 12.06
N ASN A 353 32.70 -21.32 11.00
CA ASN A 353 31.35 -20.88 10.61
C ASN A 353 31.01 -21.29 9.17
N VAL A 354 31.74 -22.24 8.57
CA VAL A 354 31.32 -22.81 7.28
C VAL A 354 30.06 -23.63 7.47
N ARG A 355 28.98 -23.21 6.78
CA ARG A 355 27.66 -23.81 6.92
C ARG A 355 27.61 -25.21 6.32
N LEU A 356 27.26 -26.20 7.13
CA LEU A 356 26.98 -27.58 6.74
C LEU A 356 25.49 -27.91 6.73
N LEU A 357 24.68 -27.16 7.49
CA LEU A 357 23.25 -27.36 7.63
C LEU A 357 22.49 -26.38 6.73
N GLU A 358 21.49 -26.87 6.02
CA GLU A 358 20.58 -26.05 5.22
C GLU A 358 19.26 -25.79 5.97
N ARG A 359 18.62 -24.64 5.69
CA ARG A 359 17.44 -24.19 6.41
C ARG A 359 16.26 -25.15 6.29
N ASP A 360 15.87 -25.54 5.07
CA ASP A 360 14.67 -26.36 4.84
C ASP A 360 14.76 -27.77 5.45
N PRO A 361 15.86 -28.54 5.28
CA PRO A 361 16.01 -29.81 5.96
C PRO A 361 16.08 -29.66 7.49
N LEU A 362 16.67 -28.56 7.97
CA LEU A 362 16.78 -28.32 9.41
C LEU A 362 15.41 -27.97 10.02
N LEU A 363 14.57 -27.20 9.32
CA LEU A 363 13.20 -26.91 9.74
C LEU A 363 12.40 -28.20 9.96
N GLN A 364 12.47 -29.12 9.00
CA GLN A 364 11.82 -30.44 9.12
C GLN A 364 12.38 -31.24 10.30
N THR A 365 13.69 -31.17 10.52
CA THR A 365 14.35 -31.86 11.64
C THR A 365 13.95 -31.24 12.99
N PHE A 366 13.84 -29.92 13.07
CA PHE A 366 13.35 -29.22 14.28
C PHE A 366 11.90 -29.63 14.58
N GLY A 367 11.03 -29.69 13.56
CA GLY A 367 9.67 -30.18 13.70
C GLY A 367 9.64 -31.60 14.27
N GLN A 368 10.43 -32.52 13.71
CA GLN A 368 10.45 -33.92 14.18
C GLN A 368 11.04 -34.10 15.58
N LEU A 369 12.09 -33.37 15.94
CA LEU A 369 12.81 -33.55 17.21
C LEU A 369 12.30 -32.67 18.35
N GLN A 370 11.77 -31.47 18.03
CA GLN A 370 11.58 -30.40 19.00
C GLN A 370 10.19 -29.76 18.99
N GLU A 371 9.26 -30.18 18.11
CA GLU A 371 7.86 -29.70 18.12
C GLU A 371 7.16 -30.04 19.44
N ILE A 372 7.40 -31.29 19.92
CA ILE A 372 6.95 -31.84 21.21
C ILE A 372 5.42 -31.91 21.34
N ARG A 373 4.66 -30.92 20.85
CA ARG A 373 3.20 -30.87 20.82
C ARG A 373 2.72 -30.31 19.49
N THR A 374 1.63 -30.85 18.96
CA THR A 374 1.05 -30.53 17.65
C THR A 374 0.52 -29.09 17.51
N TYR A 375 0.37 -28.39 18.59
CA TYR A 375 -0.04 -26.98 18.60
C TYR A 375 1.14 -25.99 18.67
N TYR A 376 2.37 -26.48 18.67
CA TYR A 376 3.57 -25.67 18.49
C TYR A 376 4.18 -25.96 17.13
N ASP A 377 4.44 -24.92 16.35
CA ASP A 377 5.06 -25.00 15.03
C ASP A 377 6.39 -24.23 15.01
N PHE A 378 7.29 -24.71 14.16
CA PHE A 378 8.46 -23.97 13.70
C PHE A 378 8.13 -23.39 12.32
N VAL A 379 8.14 -22.06 12.16
CA VAL A 379 7.69 -21.39 10.93
C VAL A 379 8.82 -21.26 9.94
N SER A 380 9.99 -20.84 10.43
CA SER A 380 11.19 -20.56 9.66
C SER A 380 12.42 -21.07 10.39
N VAL A 381 13.55 -21.14 9.69
CA VAL A 381 14.88 -21.27 10.29
C VAL A 381 15.74 -20.14 9.81
N ASP A 382 16.26 -19.34 10.73
CA ASP A 382 16.96 -18.11 10.45
C ASP A 382 18.41 -18.17 10.86
N ASP A 383 19.28 -17.49 10.09
CA ASP A 383 20.70 -17.35 10.38
C ASP A 383 20.93 -16.16 11.31
N ASP A 384 21.64 -16.38 12.42
CA ASP A 384 22.07 -15.31 13.30
C ASP A 384 23.48 -15.57 13.84
N ARG A 385 24.01 -14.62 14.58
CA ARG A 385 25.41 -14.65 15.07
C ARG A 385 25.50 -14.21 16.51
N TYR A 386 26.07 -15.06 17.34
CA TYR A 386 26.25 -14.81 18.75
C TYR A 386 27.71 -15.04 19.21
N TRP A 387 28.10 -14.32 20.27
CA TRP A 387 29.28 -14.70 21.02
C TRP A 387 28.89 -15.81 22.00
N ILE A 388 29.32 -17.04 21.72
CA ILE A 388 29.02 -18.25 22.48
C ILE A 388 30.30 -18.79 23.06
N ASP A 389 30.40 -18.87 24.37
CA ASP A 389 31.57 -19.39 25.10
C ASP A 389 32.88 -18.75 24.66
N GLY A 390 32.86 -17.43 24.41
CA GLY A 390 34.01 -16.65 23.97
C GLY A 390 34.38 -16.78 22.48
N ARG A 391 33.57 -17.46 21.67
CA ARG A 391 33.74 -17.60 20.23
C ARG A 391 32.61 -16.95 19.45
N TYR A 392 32.93 -16.34 18.32
CA TYR A 392 31.92 -15.79 17.39
C TYR A 392 31.36 -16.93 16.53
N ARG A 393 30.10 -17.28 16.75
CA ARG A 393 29.47 -18.46 16.14
C ARG A 393 28.26 -18.02 15.32
N GLN A 394 28.19 -18.47 14.09
CA GLN A 394 26.98 -18.45 13.30
C GLN A 394 26.09 -19.61 13.72
N VAL A 395 24.82 -19.33 13.87
CA VAL A 395 23.81 -20.29 14.32
C VAL A 395 22.59 -20.24 13.42
N LEU A 396 21.83 -21.31 13.46
CA LEU A 396 20.50 -21.44 12.89
C LEU A 396 19.51 -21.53 14.05
N LEU A 397 18.50 -20.71 14.03
CA LEU A 397 17.49 -20.67 15.09
C LEU A 397 16.08 -20.71 14.52
N SER A 398 15.14 -21.20 15.30
CA SER A 398 13.73 -21.20 14.97
C SER A 398 12.90 -21.05 16.24
N PRO A 399 11.99 -20.07 16.30
CA PRO A 399 11.06 -19.94 17.41
C PRO A 399 10.02 -21.05 17.38
N ARG A 400 9.57 -21.50 18.56
CA ARG A 400 8.46 -22.42 18.68
C ARG A 400 7.21 -21.61 18.95
N GLU A 401 6.43 -21.38 17.89
CA GLU A 401 5.25 -20.53 17.94
C GLU A 401 3.99 -21.36 18.22
N LEU A 402 3.00 -20.73 18.81
CA LEU A 402 1.69 -21.34 19.02
C LEU A 402 0.86 -21.26 17.74
N ASN A 403 0.36 -22.40 17.28
CA ASN A 403 -0.61 -22.49 16.19
C ASN A 403 -2.01 -22.77 16.76
N PRO A 404 -2.90 -21.77 16.86
CA PRO A 404 -4.23 -21.95 17.43
C PRO A 404 -5.11 -22.90 16.61
N ALA A 405 -4.84 -23.04 15.30
CA ALA A 405 -5.60 -23.95 14.43
C ALA A 405 -5.35 -25.43 14.77
N SER A 406 -4.20 -25.75 15.35
CA SER A 406 -3.79 -27.11 15.73
C SER A 406 -4.16 -27.49 17.17
N LEU A 407 -4.89 -26.64 17.90
CA LEU A 407 -5.35 -26.94 19.25
C LEU A 407 -6.36 -28.11 19.23
N PRO A 408 -6.23 -29.08 20.16
CA PRO A 408 -7.13 -30.24 20.22
C PRO A 408 -8.58 -29.87 20.48
N THR A 409 -8.82 -28.78 21.19
CA THR A 409 -10.15 -28.25 21.50
C THR A 409 -10.17 -26.75 21.36
N ARG A 410 -10.93 -26.27 20.40
CA ARG A 410 -11.04 -24.86 20.04
C ARG A 410 -12.25 -24.23 20.72
N THR A 411 -12.06 -23.80 21.97
CA THR A 411 -13.05 -23.00 22.71
C THR A 411 -12.50 -21.60 22.93
N PHE A 412 -13.37 -20.64 23.17
CA PHE A 412 -12.96 -19.27 23.48
C PHE A 412 -11.93 -19.21 24.64
N ILE A 413 -12.12 -20.04 25.66
CA ILE A 413 -11.19 -20.08 26.81
C ILE A 413 -9.84 -20.63 26.38
N ASN A 414 -9.80 -21.71 25.60
CA ASN A 414 -8.55 -22.30 25.16
C ASN A 414 -7.82 -21.38 24.19
N GLU A 415 -8.49 -20.92 23.13
CA GLU A 415 -7.85 -20.12 22.06
C GLU A 415 -7.41 -18.73 22.52
N HIS A 416 -8.14 -18.12 23.46
CA HIS A 416 -7.92 -16.71 23.78
C HIS A 416 -7.50 -16.40 25.22
N LEU A 417 -7.60 -17.37 26.16
CA LEU A 417 -7.28 -17.13 27.56
C LEU A 417 -6.21 -18.08 28.11
N THR A 418 -6.15 -19.34 27.61
CA THR A 418 -5.25 -20.37 28.12
C THR A 418 -4.01 -20.54 27.24
N PHE A 419 -4.20 -20.81 25.95
CA PHE A 419 -3.10 -20.92 24.98
C PHE A 419 -2.87 -19.57 24.32
N THR A 420 -2.05 -18.75 24.97
CA THR A 420 -1.87 -17.33 24.60
C THR A 420 -0.55 -17.03 23.91
N HIS A 421 0.42 -17.95 23.96
CA HIS A 421 1.80 -17.70 23.53
C HIS A 421 2.51 -18.98 23.08
N GLY A 422 3.51 -18.81 22.22
CA GLY A 422 4.51 -19.83 21.90
C GLY A 422 5.56 -19.96 23.01
N MET A 423 6.44 -20.98 22.92
CA MET A 423 7.32 -21.31 24.02
C MET A 423 8.74 -21.65 23.57
N GLY A 424 9.65 -20.72 23.76
CA GLY A 424 11.09 -20.91 23.52
C GLY A 424 11.46 -21.03 22.05
N LEU A 425 12.69 -21.41 21.82
CA LEU A 425 13.26 -21.60 20.50
C LEU A 425 14.22 -22.81 20.49
N THR A 426 14.54 -23.27 19.30
CA THR A 426 15.64 -24.21 19.07
C THR A 426 16.78 -23.47 18.38
N LEU A 427 18.04 -23.73 18.81
CA LEU A 427 19.23 -23.08 18.29
C LEU A 427 20.30 -24.13 18.04
N ALA A 428 20.87 -24.13 16.82
CA ALA A 428 21.91 -25.05 16.37
C ALA A 428 23.09 -24.27 15.76
N PRO A 429 24.36 -24.69 15.94
CA PRO A 429 25.47 -24.14 15.18
C PRO A 429 25.36 -24.58 13.71
N VAL A 430 25.85 -23.75 12.79
CA VAL A 430 25.74 -24.02 11.34
C VAL A 430 26.61 -25.18 10.86
N ASN A 431 27.64 -25.56 11.62
CA ASN A 431 28.74 -26.41 11.20
C ASN A 431 28.94 -27.68 12.06
N GLU A 432 28.04 -27.99 12.97
CA GLU A 432 28.19 -29.15 13.85
C GLU A 432 27.01 -30.12 13.72
N VAL A 433 27.37 -31.39 13.57
CA VAL A 433 26.42 -32.52 13.54
C VAL A 433 26.86 -33.60 14.51
N THR A 434 25.88 -34.37 15.01
CA THR A 434 26.17 -35.55 15.82
C THR A 434 26.79 -36.68 14.95
N PRO A 435 27.36 -37.74 15.55
CA PRO A 435 27.85 -38.89 14.79
C PRO A 435 26.81 -39.54 13.87
N GLU A 436 25.53 -39.39 14.20
CA GLU A 436 24.40 -39.92 13.42
C GLU A 436 23.98 -38.96 12.30
N GLY A 437 24.61 -37.78 12.15
CA GLY A 437 24.32 -36.78 11.14
C GLY A 437 23.18 -35.84 11.52
N LEU A 438 22.70 -35.87 12.76
CA LEU A 438 21.68 -34.93 13.25
C LEU A 438 22.30 -33.59 13.68
N PRO A 439 21.58 -32.48 13.67
CA PRO A 439 22.10 -31.20 14.16
C PRO A 439 22.43 -31.27 15.64
N VAL A 440 23.54 -30.68 16.04
CA VAL A 440 23.84 -30.37 17.43
C VAL A 440 22.91 -29.22 17.87
N LEU A 441 22.28 -29.36 19.03
CA LEU A 441 21.34 -28.34 19.53
C LEU A 441 21.93 -27.63 20.76
N PHE A 442 22.15 -26.32 20.64
CA PHE A 442 22.63 -25.47 21.74
C PHE A 442 21.50 -25.06 22.67
N VAL A 443 20.32 -24.82 22.13
CA VAL A 443 19.08 -24.62 22.90
C VAL A 443 18.03 -25.59 22.37
N LYS A 444 17.37 -26.31 23.27
CA LYS A 444 16.43 -27.39 22.97
C LYS A 444 15.42 -27.60 24.09
N ASP A 445 14.45 -28.49 23.86
CA ASP A 445 13.46 -29.00 24.83
C ASP A 445 12.43 -27.96 25.33
N LEU A 446 11.49 -28.43 26.16
CA LEU A 446 10.50 -27.63 26.89
C LEU A 446 10.52 -28.01 28.39
N PRO A 447 10.85 -27.07 29.29
CA PRO A 447 11.27 -25.70 29.02
C PRO A 447 12.60 -25.64 28.28
N PRO A 448 12.95 -24.52 27.62
CA PRO A 448 14.22 -24.39 26.90
C PRO A 448 15.42 -24.65 27.80
N VAL A 449 16.26 -25.60 27.40
CA VAL A 449 17.52 -25.94 28.06
C VAL A 449 18.68 -25.53 27.16
N SER A 450 19.57 -24.69 27.67
CA SER A 450 20.77 -24.27 26.98
C SER A 450 21.99 -25.06 27.45
N THR A 451 22.74 -25.60 26.50
CA THR A 451 24.02 -26.30 26.72
C THR A 451 25.22 -25.37 26.63
N VAL A 452 25.02 -24.12 26.29
CA VAL A 452 26.01 -23.06 26.05
C VAL A 452 25.72 -21.80 26.87
N SER A 453 26.53 -20.76 26.71
CA SER A 453 26.38 -19.49 27.45
C SER A 453 25.12 -18.69 27.08
N VAL A 454 24.54 -18.91 25.90
CA VAL A 454 23.26 -18.28 25.51
C VAL A 454 22.13 -18.85 26.36
N LYS A 455 21.40 -18.00 27.09
CA LYS A 455 20.29 -18.40 27.97
C LYS A 455 19.00 -17.78 27.52
N VAL A 456 17.90 -18.54 27.64
CA VAL A 456 16.55 -18.04 27.42
C VAL A 456 15.89 -17.88 28.79
N THR A 457 15.71 -16.63 29.22
CA THR A 457 15.18 -16.29 30.55
C THR A 457 13.68 -16.05 30.54
N ARG A 458 13.12 -15.61 29.40
CA ARG A 458 11.70 -15.42 29.16
C ARG A 458 11.31 -16.09 27.84
N PRO A 459 10.91 -17.36 27.93
CA PRO A 459 10.64 -18.16 26.71
C PRO A 459 9.27 -17.92 26.08
N GLN A 460 8.37 -17.15 26.70
CA GLN A 460 7.01 -16.92 26.22
C GLN A 460 7.00 -15.99 25.01
N ILE A 461 6.46 -16.45 23.89
CA ILE A 461 6.40 -15.72 22.61
C ILE A 461 4.95 -15.29 22.36
N TYR A 462 4.63 -14.02 22.63
CA TYR A 462 3.29 -13.45 22.43
C TYR A 462 3.09 -12.80 21.07
N TYR A 463 4.15 -12.49 20.37
CA TYR A 463 4.17 -11.86 19.04
C TYR A 463 5.12 -12.68 18.16
N GLY A 464 4.70 -13.06 16.98
CA GLY A 464 5.48 -13.93 16.11
C GLY A 464 5.12 -13.79 14.63
N GLU A 465 5.50 -14.77 13.84
CA GLU A 465 5.25 -14.83 12.41
C GLU A 465 3.89 -15.49 12.09
N LEU A 466 3.41 -16.36 12.97
CA LEU A 466 2.10 -17.01 12.78
C LEU A 466 0.94 -16.05 12.94
N ASP A 467 -0.18 -16.47 12.40
CA ASP A 467 -1.39 -15.67 12.24
C ASP A 467 -1.92 -15.07 13.55
N ASP A 468 -2.44 -13.87 13.38
CA ASP A 468 -2.74 -12.91 14.41
C ASP A 468 -4.12 -13.08 15.01
N ASP A 469 -4.33 -14.16 15.77
CA ASP A 469 -5.48 -14.21 16.64
C ASP A 469 -5.26 -13.31 17.89
N TYR A 470 -6.35 -12.65 18.34
CA TYR A 470 -6.29 -11.87 19.57
C TYR A 470 -6.30 -12.80 20.80
N VAL A 471 -5.60 -12.40 21.84
CA VAL A 471 -5.63 -13.10 23.13
C VAL A 471 -5.83 -12.11 24.28
N PHE A 472 -6.33 -12.62 25.40
CA PHE A 472 -6.46 -11.87 26.63
C PHE A 472 -5.50 -12.45 27.67
N VAL A 473 -4.64 -11.60 28.21
CA VAL A 473 -3.62 -11.95 29.19
C VAL A 473 -3.90 -11.27 30.53
N GLY A 474 -3.30 -11.80 31.61
CA GLY A 474 -3.57 -11.29 32.95
C GLY A 474 -5.03 -11.48 33.36
N THR A 475 -5.67 -12.55 32.90
CA THR A 475 -7.03 -12.94 33.24
C THR A 475 -7.07 -13.75 34.54
N ARG A 476 -8.24 -14.25 34.92
CA ARG A 476 -8.33 -15.23 36.00
C ARG A 476 -7.87 -16.62 35.59
N GLN A 477 -7.93 -16.91 34.29
CA GLN A 477 -7.35 -18.14 33.74
C GLN A 477 -5.83 -18.01 33.74
N ARG A 478 -5.16 -19.12 34.09
CA ARG A 478 -3.70 -19.22 34.01
C ARG A 478 -3.29 -19.56 32.58
N GLU A 479 -2.20 -19.01 32.14
CA GLU A 479 -1.69 -19.20 30.79
C GLU A 479 -0.85 -20.48 30.74
N PHE A 480 -1.12 -21.33 29.75
CA PHE A 480 -0.43 -22.61 29.61
C PHE A 480 0.94 -22.40 28.96
N ASP A 481 1.99 -22.89 29.62
CA ASP A 481 3.36 -22.86 29.13
C ASP A 481 3.74 -24.19 28.43
N TYR A 482 3.75 -25.29 29.15
CA TYR A 482 4.11 -26.61 28.63
C TYR A 482 3.69 -27.74 29.55
N PRO A 483 3.57 -28.98 29.02
CA PRO A 483 3.31 -30.16 29.85
C PRO A 483 4.62 -30.70 30.46
N SER A 484 4.60 -31.08 31.73
CA SER A 484 5.69 -31.71 32.45
C SER A 484 5.25 -33.04 33.05
N GLY A 485 5.50 -34.14 32.36
CA GLY A 485 4.97 -35.45 32.72
C GLY A 485 3.46 -35.50 32.67
N GLU A 486 2.81 -35.83 33.82
CA GLU A 486 1.35 -35.81 33.96
C GLU A 486 0.76 -34.48 34.38
N GLN A 487 1.59 -33.44 34.59
CA GLN A 487 1.16 -32.12 35.03
C GLN A 487 1.40 -31.08 33.96
N ASP A 488 0.49 -30.13 33.84
CA ASP A 488 0.64 -28.96 33.00
C ASP A 488 1.24 -27.81 33.81
N ILE A 489 2.20 -27.12 33.20
CA ILE A 489 2.84 -25.93 33.77
C ILE A 489 2.15 -24.70 33.23
N TYR A 490 1.82 -23.79 34.12
CA TYR A 490 1.12 -22.54 33.81
C TYR A 490 1.89 -21.36 34.34
N SER A 491 1.81 -20.26 33.63
CA SER A 491 2.36 -18.96 34.07
C SER A 491 1.28 -17.89 34.12
N ALA A 492 1.71 -16.68 34.48
CA ALA A 492 0.93 -15.47 34.37
C ALA A 492 1.70 -14.43 33.56
N TYR A 493 0.98 -13.67 32.77
CA TYR A 493 1.56 -12.62 31.94
C TYR A 493 2.40 -11.63 32.78
N ARG A 494 3.65 -11.43 32.39
CA ARG A 494 4.60 -10.50 33.03
C ARG A 494 5.00 -9.33 32.12
N GLY A 495 4.43 -9.27 30.93
CA GLY A 495 4.69 -8.18 29.98
C GLY A 495 3.94 -6.89 30.34
N THR A 496 4.33 -5.82 29.71
CA THR A 496 3.68 -4.50 29.82
C THR A 496 2.76 -4.17 28.66
N GLY A 497 2.84 -4.95 27.57
CA GLY A 497 2.06 -4.77 26.34
C GLY A 497 0.58 -5.11 26.50
N GLY A 498 -0.20 -4.70 25.50
CA GLY A 498 -1.63 -4.96 25.40
C GLY A 498 -2.52 -3.85 25.94
N VAL A 499 -3.68 -3.71 25.30
CA VAL A 499 -4.69 -2.70 25.64
C VAL A 499 -5.45 -3.14 26.89
N ARG A 500 -5.41 -2.36 27.97
CA ARG A 500 -6.16 -2.64 29.21
C ARG A 500 -7.66 -2.63 28.97
N ILE A 501 -8.38 -3.57 29.64
CA ILE A 501 -9.83 -3.73 29.50
C ILE A 501 -10.54 -3.01 30.67
N GLU A 502 -10.41 -1.71 30.70
CA GLU A 502 -11.00 -0.86 31.75
C GLU A 502 -12.50 -0.62 31.48
N GLY A 503 -13.36 -1.26 32.25
CA GLY A 503 -14.80 -1.01 32.24
C GLY A 503 -15.59 -1.62 31.08
N LEU A 504 -16.92 -1.54 31.19
CA LEU A 504 -17.88 -2.18 30.30
C LEU A 504 -17.80 -1.64 28.86
N TRP A 505 -17.52 -0.35 28.69
CA TRP A 505 -17.45 0.28 27.38
C TRP A 505 -16.33 -0.29 26.51
N ARG A 506 -15.13 -0.49 27.07
CA ARG A 506 -14.01 -1.11 26.35
C ARG A 506 -14.30 -2.56 26.01
N ARG A 507 -14.92 -3.31 26.94
CA ARG A 507 -15.37 -4.69 26.67
C ARG A 507 -16.34 -4.76 25.49
N LEU A 508 -17.32 -3.86 25.45
CA LEU A 508 -18.32 -3.80 24.38
C LEU A 508 -17.68 -3.50 23.03
N LEU A 509 -16.76 -2.55 22.96
CA LEU A 509 -16.07 -2.21 21.70
C LEU A 509 -15.12 -3.32 21.24
N LEU A 510 -14.41 -3.98 22.17
CA LEU A 510 -13.57 -5.13 21.84
C LEU A 510 -14.41 -6.35 21.43
N ALA A 511 -15.54 -6.60 22.09
CA ALA A 511 -16.50 -7.64 21.70
C ALA A 511 -17.02 -7.41 20.26
N ALA A 512 -17.36 -6.17 19.95
CA ALA A 512 -17.80 -5.79 18.60
C ALA A 512 -16.65 -5.84 17.58
N ARG A 513 -15.42 -5.48 17.96
CA ARG A 513 -14.24 -5.60 17.10
C ARG A 513 -13.96 -7.05 16.70
N PHE A 514 -13.96 -7.95 17.67
CA PHE A 514 -13.62 -9.36 17.50
C PHE A 514 -14.82 -10.23 17.10
N GLY A 515 -16.02 -9.65 17.04
CA GLY A 515 -17.22 -10.35 16.62
C GLY A 515 -17.71 -11.43 17.61
N THR A 516 -17.34 -11.33 18.89
CA THR A 516 -17.69 -12.31 19.90
C THR A 516 -18.27 -11.70 21.17
N THR A 517 -19.39 -12.24 21.62
CA THR A 517 -20.03 -11.86 22.88
C THR A 517 -19.29 -12.39 24.13
N ASN A 518 -18.42 -13.39 23.95
CA ASN A 518 -17.64 -13.97 25.05
C ASN A 518 -16.79 -12.95 25.78
N VAL A 519 -16.22 -11.98 25.05
CA VAL A 519 -15.46 -10.85 25.64
C VAL A 519 -16.31 -10.05 26.62
N LEU A 520 -17.61 -9.89 26.35
CA LEU A 520 -18.51 -9.10 27.17
C LEU A 520 -18.94 -9.85 28.45
N PHE A 521 -19.23 -11.14 28.30
CA PHE A 521 -19.86 -11.94 29.36
C PHE A 521 -18.89 -12.82 30.16
N SER A 522 -17.64 -13.01 29.70
CA SER A 522 -16.65 -13.80 30.45
C SER A 522 -16.36 -13.19 31.83
N GLN A 523 -16.40 -14.02 32.85
CA GLN A 523 -16.02 -13.64 34.20
C GLN A 523 -14.50 -13.71 34.42
N ASP A 524 -13.78 -14.38 33.53
CA ASP A 524 -12.33 -14.52 33.61
C ASP A 524 -11.59 -13.26 33.17
N ILE A 525 -12.21 -12.47 32.29
CA ILE A 525 -11.67 -11.18 31.86
C ILE A 525 -11.97 -10.13 32.95
N THR A 526 -10.94 -9.58 33.52
CA THR A 526 -11.03 -8.55 34.60
C THR A 526 -10.68 -7.16 34.06
N PRO A 527 -10.91 -6.08 34.86
CA PRO A 527 -10.45 -4.74 34.45
C PRO A 527 -8.93 -4.60 34.29
N ASP A 528 -8.15 -5.45 34.96
CA ASP A 528 -6.69 -5.48 34.88
C ASP A 528 -6.19 -6.32 33.69
N SER A 529 -7.05 -7.14 33.10
CA SER A 529 -6.72 -7.92 31.91
C SER A 529 -6.39 -7.03 30.72
N ARG A 530 -5.55 -7.54 29.83
CA ARG A 530 -5.11 -6.84 28.62
C ARG A 530 -5.47 -7.65 27.37
N ALA A 531 -5.90 -6.97 26.34
CA ALA A 531 -6.11 -7.54 25.01
C ALA A 531 -4.84 -7.34 24.17
N LEU A 532 -4.22 -8.43 23.73
CA LEU A 532 -3.15 -8.44 22.73
C LEU A 532 -3.79 -8.72 21.37
N TYR A 533 -3.58 -7.85 20.42
CA TYR A 533 -4.03 -7.99 19.02
C TYR A 533 -3.05 -7.29 18.09
N ASN A 534 -3.16 -7.53 16.78
CA ASN A 534 -2.10 -7.25 15.82
C ASN A 534 -0.80 -7.91 16.31
N ARG A 535 -0.81 -9.23 16.44
CA ARG A 535 0.29 -10.02 17.04
C ARG A 535 1.27 -10.52 16.00
N GLU A 536 0.83 -10.75 14.78
CA GLU A 536 1.68 -11.05 13.65
C GLU A 536 2.65 -9.85 13.44
N ILE A 537 3.94 -10.13 13.44
CA ILE A 537 4.98 -9.10 13.60
C ILE A 537 5.10 -8.17 12.40
N MET A 538 4.92 -8.69 11.17
CA MET A 538 5.00 -7.89 9.96
C MET A 538 3.82 -6.93 9.83
N GLY A 539 2.61 -7.41 10.03
CA GLY A 539 1.41 -6.57 10.05
C GLY A 539 1.43 -5.56 11.20
N ARG A 540 1.99 -5.96 12.35
CA ARG A 540 2.20 -5.06 13.50
C ARG A 540 3.17 -3.93 13.15
N ALA A 541 4.32 -4.25 12.56
CA ALA A 541 5.33 -3.29 12.14
C ALA A 541 4.80 -2.36 11.04
N ALA A 542 4.20 -2.91 9.99
CA ALA A 542 3.62 -2.14 8.89
C ALA A 542 2.49 -1.21 9.37
N LYS A 543 1.69 -1.65 10.35
CA LYS A 543 0.64 -0.82 10.92
C LYS A 543 1.19 0.31 11.81
N ALA A 544 2.22 0.02 12.61
CA ALA A 544 2.86 1.01 13.49
C ALA A 544 3.63 2.07 12.70
N LEU A 545 4.31 1.66 11.64
CA LEU A 545 5.21 2.49 10.83
C LEU A 545 4.86 2.37 9.33
N PRO A 546 3.66 2.83 8.90
CA PRO A 546 3.14 2.61 7.55
C PRO A 546 3.89 3.37 6.44
N PHE A 547 4.88 4.16 6.80
CA PHE A 547 5.76 4.91 5.89
C PHE A 547 7.10 4.19 5.62
N LEU A 548 7.32 3.02 6.23
CA LEU A 548 8.48 2.16 5.98
C LEU A 548 8.06 0.93 5.17
N THR A 549 8.97 0.48 4.33
CA THR A 549 8.90 -0.84 3.69
C THR A 549 9.80 -1.78 4.49
N PHE A 550 9.23 -2.85 5.01
CA PHE A 550 9.94 -3.86 5.78
C PHE A 550 10.36 -5.01 4.87
N ASP A 551 11.46 -5.67 5.25
CA ASP A 551 11.81 -6.97 4.70
C ASP A 551 10.68 -7.97 5.05
N PRO A 552 10.21 -8.79 4.11
CA PRO A 552 9.14 -9.75 4.39
C PRO A 552 9.56 -10.95 5.24
N ASP A 553 10.84 -11.06 5.61
CA ASP A 553 11.43 -12.17 6.35
C ASP A 553 11.88 -11.70 7.77
N PRO A 554 10.96 -11.49 8.71
CA PRO A 554 11.30 -11.17 10.09
C PRO A 554 11.79 -12.42 10.81
N TYR A 555 12.68 -12.29 11.77
CA TYR A 555 13.10 -13.40 12.61
C TYR A 555 13.27 -12.99 14.07
N LEU A 556 13.11 -13.96 14.96
CA LEU A 556 13.24 -13.77 16.39
C LEU A 556 14.72 -13.82 16.80
N VAL A 557 15.13 -12.98 17.74
CA VAL A 557 16.49 -12.93 18.27
C VAL A 557 16.51 -13.18 19.77
N VAL A 558 17.62 -13.70 20.29
CA VAL A 558 17.85 -13.82 21.73
C VAL A 558 18.64 -12.59 22.18
N ALA A 559 18.02 -11.74 22.98
CA ALA A 559 18.67 -10.56 23.52
C ALA A 559 19.73 -10.91 24.58
N ALA A 560 20.62 -9.95 24.91
CA ALA A 560 21.71 -10.17 25.85
C ALA A 560 21.25 -10.55 27.29
N ASP A 561 20.04 -10.16 27.67
CA ASP A 561 19.41 -10.53 28.95
C ASP A 561 18.66 -11.88 28.88
N GLY A 562 18.66 -12.53 27.74
CA GLY A 562 17.99 -13.80 27.48
C GLY A 562 16.47 -13.67 27.23
N THR A 563 15.97 -12.48 26.93
CA THR A 563 14.60 -12.31 26.44
C THR A 563 14.53 -12.60 24.94
N LEU A 564 13.35 -13.06 24.50
CA LEU A 564 13.07 -13.33 23.08
C LEU A 564 12.33 -12.16 22.44
#